data_e3da38288e9f7068777743f3b7dd1664
#
_entry.id   e3da38288e9f7068777743f3b7dd1664
#
_cell.length_a   1.000
_cell.length_b   1.000
_cell.length_c   1.000
_cell.angle_alpha   90.00
_cell.angle_beta   90.00
_cell.angle_gamma   90.00
#
_symmetry.space_group_name_H-M   'P 1'
#
loop_
_entity.id
_entity.type
_entity.pdbx_description
1 polymer ?
#
loop_
_entity_poly.entity_id
_entity_poly.type
_entity_poly.pdbx_seq_one_letter_code
_entity_poly.pdbx_strand_id
1 'polypeptide(L)'
;MINQMELSIETIFTIGLAASMLLGIIAAKLRLSPIIGYLLAGVMLGFFPAVRENRAVISEFAEIGVVLMMFGIGLKFHVDELLSVWKVAVPGAIIQCSFTTVAAGFLFHLYGQSWPAAIMSGMAICVASTVVMARVLTDTRDLHTQVGHITIGWAVVEDILTVIALLALPLIFQPYSAEPAINSAATWQIFAIAAGKMVLLTAIVILLGKHVLPKLLTFIAETRSTELFTLSVLVLALGIAAGSSIFFGVSAGLGAFLAGIAVGQSEFAARASGEAIPLRDAFAVLFFVSSGLMFSPHELISHPGVAIIAIFVVLAITPAIAALLVRLLGRPWDTAINSGAAFAQIGEFSFILGTVAYGLKDPVSGGRLITDASFNALIAAAIITTALNPFIYGWARKVKPRGKCREICKEELPPANPNRCIIIGYGPVGKAVYGQIRQKKNADIRIIELNIKTVQKLKEDNLNVIYGDALRPGILEEAGIIGAGFLALTVQVEDGAEIIKRAKQLNPKIKVIARRDFFRGANAYKLAGADAVAIGEGELANRMAEEIGKLMPQD
;
A
#
# COMPACT_ATOMS: atom_id res chain seq x y z
N MET A 1 -38.26 -13.84 -21.01
CA MET A 1 -37.85 -12.96 -22.13
C MET A 1 -36.40 -12.44 -22.03
N ILE A 2 -35.66 -12.66 -20.94
CA ILE A 2 -34.28 -12.25 -20.78
C ILE A 2 -33.28 -13.40 -21.13
N ASN A 3 -33.78 -14.61 -21.36
CA ASN A 3 -32.95 -15.84 -21.52
C ASN A 3 -32.40 -16.11 -22.92
N GLN A 4 -32.48 -15.18 -23.88
CA GLN A 4 -31.96 -15.35 -25.24
C GLN A 4 -31.41 -14.04 -25.84
N MET A 5 -31.09 -13.03 -25.04
CA MET A 5 -30.31 -11.91 -25.55
C MET A 5 -28.84 -12.30 -25.48
N GLU A 6 -28.25 -12.58 -26.63
CA GLU A 6 -26.78 -12.53 -26.78
C GLU A 6 -26.33 -11.13 -26.39
N LEU A 7 -25.96 -10.96 -25.12
CA LEU A 7 -25.41 -9.69 -24.65
C LEU A 7 -24.10 -9.44 -25.39
N SER A 8 -24.03 -8.30 -26.07
CA SER A 8 -22.76 -7.91 -26.69
C SER A 8 -21.67 -7.74 -25.60
N ILE A 9 -20.43 -7.97 -25.98
CA ILE A 9 -19.25 -7.79 -25.08
C ILE A 9 -19.28 -6.40 -24.42
N GLU A 10 -19.63 -5.36 -25.20
CA GLU A 10 -19.76 -3.99 -24.72
C GLU A 10 -20.81 -3.86 -23.59
N THR A 11 -21.95 -4.54 -23.73
CA THR A 11 -23.03 -4.53 -22.74
C THR A 11 -22.58 -5.21 -21.45
N ILE A 12 -21.93 -6.36 -21.54
CA ILE A 12 -21.40 -7.10 -20.38
C ILE A 12 -20.35 -6.27 -19.65
N PHE A 13 -19.45 -5.66 -20.40
CA PHE A 13 -18.40 -4.78 -19.85
C PHE A 13 -19.02 -3.57 -19.13
N THR A 14 -19.98 -2.90 -19.76
CA THR A 14 -20.67 -1.74 -19.18
C THR A 14 -21.44 -2.10 -17.93
N ILE A 15 -22.16 -3.22 -17.92
CA ILE A 15 -22.90 -3.70 -16.74
C ILE A 15 -21.90 -4.04 -15.62
N GLY A 16 -20.77 -4.69 -15.95
CA GLY A 16 -19.71 -5.01 -15.00
C GLY A 16 -19.15 -3.78 -14.31
N LEU A 17 -18.80 -2.76 -15.07
CA LEU A 17 -18.29 -1.48 -14.54
C LEU A 17 -19.36 -0.73 -13.74
N ALA A 18 -20.61 -0.69 -14.22
CA ALA A 18 -21.72 -0.02 -13.52
C ALA A 18 -22.02 -0.69 -12.17
N ALA A 19 -22.13 -2.02 -12.14
CA ALA A 19 -22.32 -2.78 -10.92
C ALA A 19 -21.15 -2.56 -9.92
N SER A 20 -19.92 -2.57 -10.43
CA SER A 20 -18.72 -2.31 -9.63
C SER A 20 -18.69 -0.92 -9.04
N MET A 21 -19.07 0.08 -9.83
CA MET A 21 -19.19 1.47 -9.37
C MET A 21 -20.23 1.59 -8.26
N LEU A 22 -21.43 1.04 -8.45
CA LEU A 22 -22.50 1.11 -7.45
C LEU A 22 -22.12 0.41 -6.15
N LEU A 23 -21.65 -0.83 -6.22
CA LEU A 23 -21.26 -1.59 -5.04
C LEU A 23 -19.96 -1.06 -4.39
N GLY A 24 -19.04 -0.51 -5.20
CA GLY A 24 -17.85 0.18 -4.71
C GLY A 24 -18.20 1.44 -3.91
N ILE A 25 -19.19 2.25 -4.39
CA ILE A 25 -19.71 3.41 -3.66
C ILE A 25 -20.38 2.97 -2.35
N ILE A 26 -21.17 1.90 -2.37
CA ILE A 26 -21.80 1.36 -1.16
C ILE A 26 -20.74 0.93 -0.16
N ALA A 27 -19.74 0.15 -0.59
CA ALA A 27 -18.63 -0.26 0.25
C ALA A 27 -17.89 0.94 0.84
N ALA A 28 -17.58 1.96 0.03
CA ALA A 28 -16.92 3.17 0.48
C ALA A 28 -17.74 3.96 1.51
N LYS A 29 -19.07 4.08 1.33
CA LYS A 29 -19.98 4.69 2.32
C LYS A 29 -20.03 3.92 3.63
N LEU A 30 -19.89 2.61 3.58
CA LEU A 30 -19.78 1.73 4.76
C LEU A 30 -18.37 1.75 5.38
N ARG A 31 -17.46 2.59 4.88
CA ARG A 31 -16.05 2.69 5.28
C ARG A 31 -15.25 1.40 5.01
N LEU A 32 -15.71 0.60 4.07
CA LEU A 32 -15.02 -0.60 3.60
C LEU A 32 -14.17 -0.29 2.37
N SER A 33 -13.26 -1.21 2.01
CA SER A 33 -12.51 -1.10 0.76
C SER A 33 -13.43 -1.23 -0.45
N PRO A 34 -13.33 -0.36 -1.48
CA PRO A 34 -14.09 -0.50 -2.73
C PRO A 34 -13.88 -1.86 -3.43
N ILE A 35 -12.73 -2.51 -3.21
CA ILE A 35 -12.40 -3.84 -3.75
C ILE A 35 -13.47 -4.88 -3.37
N ILE A 36 -14.01 -4.78 -2.15
CA ILE A 36 -15.11 -5.65 -1.72
C ILE A 36 -16.34 -5.46 -2.62
N GLY A 37 -16.65 -4.20 -2.97
CA GLY A 37 -17.74 -3.88 -3.89
C GLY A 37 -17.52 -4.48 -5.28
N TYR A 38 -16.29 -4.44 -5.79
CA TYR A 38 -15.94 -5.01 -7.10
C TYR A 38 -16.04 -6.54 -7.12
N LEU A 39 -15.56 -7.20 -6.07
CA LEU A 39 -15.73 -8.66 -5.91
C LEU A 39 -17.20 -9.05 -5.83
N LEU A 40 -17.99 -8.35 -5.02
CA LEU A 40 -19.42 -8.60 -4.90
C LEU A 40 -20.17 -8.34 -6.21
N ALA A 41 -19.76 -7.35 -7.00
CA ALA A 41 -20.30 -7.12 -8.34
C ALA A 41 -20.06 -8.36 -9.22
N GLY A 42 -18.85 -8.90 -9.21
CA GLY A 42 -18.53 -10.14 -9.92
C GLY A 42 -19.38 -11.32 -9.45
N VAL A 43 -19.50 -11.52 -8.13
CA VAL A 43 -20.36 -12.58 -7.56
C VAL A 43 -21.81 -12.43 -8.03
N MET A 44 -22.37 -11.23 -7.95
CA MET A 44 -23.76 -10.97 -8.38
C MET A 44 -23.93 -11.22 -9.89
N LEU A 45 -22.99 -10.77 -10.71
CA LEU A 45 -23.01 -10.98 -12.15
C LEU A 45 -22.88 -12.47 -12.51
N GLY A 46 -22.21 -13.26 -11.70
CA GLY A 46 -22.08 -14.71 -11.85
C GLY A 46 -23.40 -15.48 -11.76
N PHE A 47 -24.48 -14.89 -11.23
CA PHE A 47 -25.82 -15.48 -11.23
C PHE A 47 -26.53 -15.37 -12.59
N PHE A 48 -26.04 -14.51 -13.49
CA PHE A 48 -26.65 -14.33 -14.82
C PHE A 48 -25.98 -15.26 -15.85
N PRO A 49 -26.74 -16.20 -16.48
CA PRO A 49 -26.20 -17.17 -17.44
C PRO A 49 -25.43 -16.51 -18.58
N ALA A 50 -25.96 -15.43 -19.16
CA ALA A 50 -25.34 -14.71 -20.26
C ALA A 50 -23.94 -14.13 -19.92
N VAL A 51 -23.69 -13.78 -18.67
CA VAL A 51 -22.38 -13.30 -18.21
C VAL A 51 -21.44 -14.49 -17.99
N ARG A 52 -21.95 -15.61 -17.46
CA ARG A 52 -21.16 -16.82 -17.25
C ARG A 52 -20.64 -17.42 -18.56
N GLU A 53 -21.43 -17.40 -19.62
CA GLU A 53 -21.03 -17.88 -20.94
C GLU A 53 -19.91 -17.04 -21.56
N ASN A 54 -19.89 -15.73 -21.29
CA ASN A 54 -18.87 -14.80 -21.79
C ASN A 54 -17.71 -14.56 -20.80
N ARG A 55 -17.54 -15.43 -19.82
CA ARG A 55 -16.53 -15.32 -18.76
C ARG A 55 -15.10 -15.23 -19.30
N ALA A 56 -14.79 -15.94 -20.40
CA ALA A 56 -13.48 -15.92 -21.02
C ALA A 56 -13.04 -14.51 -21.42
N VAL A 57 -13.96 -13.74 -22.02
CA VAL A 57 -13.68 -12.36 -22.45
C VAL A 57 -13.37 -11.45 -21.26
N ILE A 58 -14.14 -11.57 -20.18
CA ILE A 58 -13.91 -10.78 -18.95
C ILE A 58 -12.53 -11.15 -18.35
N SER A 59 -12.17 -12.44 -18.43
CA SER A 59 -10.85 -12.92 -17.96
C SER A 59 -9.69 -12.32 -18.77
N GLU A 60 -9.83 -12.17 -20.09
CA GLU A 60 -8.80 -11.55 -20.93
C GLU A 60 -8.56 -10.07 -20.55
N PHE A 61 -9.63 -9.30 -20.33
CA PHE A 61 -9.50 -7.93 -19.82
C PHE A 61 -8.93 -7.89 -18.39
N ALA A 62 -9.25 -8.87 -17.56
CA ALA A 62 -8.70 -8.99 -16.22
C ALA A 62 -7.18 -9.24 -16.25
N GLU A 63 -6.66 -10.00 -17.22
CA GLU A 63 -5.22 -10.20 -17.40
C GLU A 63 -4.48 -8.89 -17.72
N ILE A 64 -5.08 -8.02 -18.55
CA ILE A 64 -4.54 -6.67 -18.78
C ILE A 64 -4.50 -5.89 -17.46
N GLY A 65 -5.54 -6.02 -16.63
CA GLY A 65 -5.59 -5.44 -15.29
C GLY A 65 -4.43 -5.89 -14.41
N VAL A 66 -4.15 -7.20 -14.38
CA VAL A 66 -3.00 -7.76 -13.64
C VAL A 66 -1.68 -7.19 -14.15
N VAL A 67 -1.48 -7.12 -15.46
CA VAL A 67 -0.26 -6.57 -16.06
C VAL A 67 -0.07 -5.11 -15.65
N LEU A 68 -1.11 -4.28 -15.74
CA LEU A 68 -1.03 -2.87 -15.34
C LEU A 68 -0.86 -2.69 -13.83
N MET A 69 -1.45 -3.58 -13.02
CA MET A 69 -1.23 -3.59 -11.56
C MET A 69 0.24 -3.89 -11.25
N MET A 70 0.82 -4.93 -11.85
CA MET A 70 2.22 -5.30 -11.65
C MET A 70 3.17 -4.19 -12.11
N PHE A 71 2.90 -3.58 -13.25
CA PHE A 71 3.65 -2.41 -13.73
C PHE A 71 3.58 -1.24 -12.75
N GLY A 72 2.37 -0.90 -12.26
CA GLY A 72 2.17 0.18 -11.29
C GLY A 72 2.88 -0.06 -9.96
N ILE A 73 3.00 -1.31 -9.51
CA ILE A 73 3.78 -1.70 -8.33
C ILE A 73 5.26 -1.52 -8.60
N GLY A 74 5.73 -2.00 -9.76
CA GLY A 74 7.12 -1.80 -10.19
C GLY A 74 7.53 -0.33 -10.24
N LEU A 75 6.67 0.56 -10.75
CA LEU A 75 6.89 2.02 -10.78
C LEU A 75 7.12 2.64 -9.39
N LYS A 76 6.42 2.13 -8.39
CA LYS A 76 6.49 2.62 -7.00
C LYS A 76 7.59 1.96 -6.18
N PHE A 77 8.30 0.98 -6.76
CA PHE A 77 9.31 0.23 -6.06
C PHE A 77 10.58 1.04 -5.87
N HIS A 78 10.79 1.56 -4.64
CA HIS A 78 11.99 2.30 -4.24
C HIS A 78 12.83 1.45 -3.30
N VAL A 79 13.97 0.98 -3.78
CA VAL A 79 14.92 0.16 -3.02
C VAL A 79 15.36 0.85 -1.72
N ASP A 80 15.55 2.17 -1.76
CA ASP A 80 16.01 2.96 -0.60
C ASP A 80 15.00 2.96 0.56
N GLU A 81 13.70 2.94 0.27
CA GLU A 81 12.66 2.89 1.31
C GLU A 81 12.66 1.54 2.02
N LEU A 82 12.82 0.46 1.25
CA LEU A 82 12.97 -0.88 1.80
C LEU A 82 14.21 -0.98 2.69
N LEU A 83 15.33 -0.41 2.27
CA LEU A 83 16.58 -0.41 3.03
C LEU A 83 16.46 0.33 4.38
N SER A 84 15.54 1.25 4.54
CA SER A 84 15.32 1.98 5.81
C SER A 84 14.73 1.12 6.93
N VAL A 85 13.93 0.11 6.60
CA VAL A 85 13.22 -0.78 7.54
C VAL A 85 13.59 -2.26 7.38
N TRP A 86 14.57 -2.57 6.53
CA TRP A 86 14.90 -3.93 6.12
C TRP A 86 15.19 -4.90 7.28
N LYS A 87 15.84 -4.40 8.36
CA LYS A 87 16.20 -5.22 9.53
C LYS A 87 15.00 -5.81 10.29
N VAL A 88 13.82 -5.20 10.14
CA VAL A 88 12.57 -5.64 10.76
C VAL A 88 11.61 -6.21 9.71
N ALA A 89 11.46 -5.50 8.60
CA ALA A 89 10.49 -5.86 7.57
C ALA A 89 10.86 -7.15 6.82
N VAL A 90 12.13 -7.30 6.41
CA VAL A 90 12.53 -8.49 5.63
C VAL A 90 12.47 -9.78 6.46
N PRO A 91 13.15 -9.90 7.62
CA PRO A 91 13.04 -11.13 8.40
C PRO A 91 11.62 -11.37 8.91
N GLY A 92 10.90 -10.29 9.25
CA GLY A 92 9.51 -10.38 9.68
C GLY A 92 8.60 -10.98 8.63
N ALA A 93 8.63 -10.44 7.40
CA ALA A 93 7.81 -10.91 6.29
C ALA A 93 8.14 -12.37 5.92
N ILE A 94 9.44 -12.71 5.76
CA ILE A 94 9.86 -14.07 5.42
C ILE A 94 9.38 -15.08 6.48
N ILE A 95 9.63 -14.78 7.75
CA ILE A 95 9.27 -15.69 8.85
C ILE A 95 7.74 -15.81 8.95
N GLN A 96 7.02 -14.68 8.92
CA GLN A 96 5.56 -14.68 9.04
C GLN A 96 4.91 -15.41 7.87
N CYS A 97 5.27 -15.11 6.61
CA CYS A 97 4.74 -15.81 5.44
C CYS A 97 5.03 -17.31 5.51
N SER A 98 6.26 -17.71 5.90
CA SER A 98 6.63 -19.11 6.01
C SER A 98 5.82 -19.83 7.10
N PHE A 99 5.76 -19.26 8.30
CA PHE A 99 5.03 -19.87 9.42
C PHE A 99 3.51 -19.90 9.17
N THR A 100 2.94 -18.83 8.62
CA THR A 100 1.51 -18.80 8.28
C THR A 100 1.20 -19.82 7.19
N THR A 101 2.03 -19.90 6.13
CA THR A 101 1.87 -20.90 5.05
C THR A 101 1.92 -22.33 5.59
N VAL A 102 2.90 -22.63 6.45
CA VAL A 102 3.04 -23.98 7.03
C VAL A 102 1.88 -24.29 7.98
N ALA A 103 1.50 -23.36 8.85
CA ALA A 103 0.39 -23.54 9.79
C ALA A 103 -0.96 -23.73 9.04
N ALA A 104 -1.22 -22.88 8.04
CA ALA A 104 -2.39 -23.01 7.19
C ALA A 104 -2.37 -24.30 6.37
N GLY A 105 -1.23 -24.63 5.77
CA GLY A 105 -1.03 -25.87 5.01
C GLY A 105 -1.29 -27.11 5.87
N PHE A 106 -0.82 -27.13 7.12
CA PHE A 106 -1.11 -28.21 8.05
C PHE A 106 -2.61 -28.34 8.32
N LEU A 107 -3.32 -27.24 8.57
CA LEU A 107 -4.77 -27.27 8.78
C LEU A 107 -5.54 -27.73 7.54
N PHE A 108 -5.19 -27.26 6.35
CA PHE A 108 -5.80 -27.70 5.10
C PHE A 108 -5.50 -29.18 4.80
N HIS A 109 -4.28 -29.64 5.12
CA HIS A 109 -3.93 -31.05 4.97
C HIS A 109 -4.74 -31.94 5.94
N LEU A 110 -4.92 -31.54 7.18
CA LEU A 110 -5.79 -32.23 8.14
C LEU A 110 -7.25 -32.29 7.66
N TYR A 111 -7.68 -31.31 6.86
CA TYR A 111 -8.99 -31.32 6.22
C TYR A 111 -9.06 -32.18 4.94
N GLY A 112 -7.98 -32.88 4.59
CA GLY A 112 -7.93 -33.86 3.50
C GLY A 112 -7.34 -33.36 2.17
N GLN A 113 -6.72 -32.17 2.15
CA GLN A 113 -6.00 -31.73 0.94
C GLN A 113 -4.63 -32.40 0.83
N SER A 114 -4.15 -32.60 -0.41
CA SER A 114 -2.76 -32.99 -0.65
C SER A 114 -1.78 -31.96 -0.09
N TRP A 115 -0.57 -32.34 0.27
CA TRP A 115 0.43 -31.40 0.77
C TRP A 115 0.71 -30.22 -0.19
N PRO A 116 0.90 -30.44 -1.52
CA PRO A 116 1.10 -29.32 -2.43
C PRO A 116 -0.10 -28.37 -2.48
N ALA A 117 -1.32 -28.90 -2.55
CA ALA A 117 -2.55 -28.10 -2.55
C ALA A 117 -2.74 -27.33 -1.24
N ALA A 118 -2.47 -27.97 -0.10
CA ALA A 118 -2.59 -27.39 1.22
C ALA A 118 -1.60 -26.25 1.46
N ILE A 119 -0.33 -26.45 1.13
CA ILE A 119 0.71 -25.41 1.22
C ILE A 119 0.40 -24.25 0.28
N MET A 120 -0.07 -24.54 -0.92
CA MET A 120 -0.45 -23.52 -1.91
C MET A 120 -1.64 -22.69 -1.44
N SER A 121 -2.67 -23.35 -0.89
CA SER A 121 -3.81 -22.67 -0.27
C SER A 121 -3.37 -21.79 0.91
N GLY A 122 -2.45 -22.28 1.75
CA GLY A 122 -1.85 -21.52 2.85
C GLY A 122 -1.07 -20.30 2.36
N MET A 123 -0.25 -20.47 1.32
CA MET A 123 0.52 -19.38 0.73
C MET A 123 -0.39 -18.31 0.10
N ALA A 124 -1.49 -18.73 -0.53
CA ALA A 124 -2.44 -17.79 -1.12
C ALA A 124 -3.14 -16.90 -0.08
N ILE A 125 -3.37 -17.38 1.15
CA ILE A 125 -4.06 -16.61 2.21
C ILE A 125 -3.12 -15.87 3.17
N CYS A 126 -1.80 -16.05 3.07
CA CYS A 126 -0.86 -15.44 4.02
C CYS A 126 -0.52 -13.98 3.72
N VAL A 127 -0.84 -13.49 2.53
CA VAL A 127 -0.42 -12.15 2.05
C VAL A 127 -1.46 -11.10 2.37
N ALA A 128 -1.05 -10.06 3.07
CA ALA A 128 -1.93 -8.96 3.45
C ALA A 128 -1.98 -7.85 2.40
N SER A 129 -3.11 -7.11 2.32
CA SER A 129 -3.26 -5.99 1.38
C SER A 129 -2.58 -4.72 1.88
N THR A 130 -1.59 -4.24 1.14
CA THR A 130 -0.96 -2.93 1.36
C THR A 130 -1.97 -1.79 1.28
N VAL A 131 -2.94 -1.85 0.36
CA VAL A 131 -3.95 -0.80 0.14
C VAL A 131 -4.92 -0.70 1.32
N VAL A 132 -5.46 -1.83 1.78
CA VAL A 132 -6.39 -1.86 2.94
C VAL A 132 -5.66 -1.44 4.20
N MET A 133 -4.45 -1.93 4.40
CA MET A 133 -3.58 -1.58 5.53
C MET A 133 -3.28 -0.07 5.56
N ALA A 134 -2.82 0.50 4.44
CA ALA A 134 -2.54 1.93 4.34
C ALA A 134 -3.78 2.76 4.63
N ARG A 135 -4.95 2.35 4.15
CA ARG A 135 -6.22 3.03 4.43
C ARG A 135 -6.56 3.00 5.92
N VAL A 136 -6.55 1.83 6.55
CA VAL A 136 -6.85 1.68 7.99
C VAL A 136 -5.89 2.49 8.84
N LEU A 137 -4.59 2.48 8.51
CA LEU A 137 -3.56 3.26 9.19
C LEU A 137 -3.76 4.77 8.98
N THR A 138 -4.19 5.21 7.80
CA THR A 138 -4.51 6.62 7.51
C THR A 138 -5.73 7.07 8.30
N ASP A 139 -6.84 6.32 8.23
CA ASP A 139 -8.09 6.63 8.93
C ASP A 139 -7.90 6.69 10.46
N THR A 140 -6.94 5.92 10.99
CA THR A 140 -6.59 5.90 12.40
C THR A 140 -5.41 6.81 12.76
N ARG A 141 -4.84 7.54 11.79
CA ARG A 141 -3.66 8.41 11.93
C ARG A 141 -2.40 7.67 12.41
N ASP A 142 -2.31 6.37 12.11
CA ASP A 142 -1.16 5.54 12.49
C ASP A 142 -0.13 5.35 11.36
N LEU A 143 -0.41 5.84 10.15
CA LEU A 143 0.43 5.64 8.97
C LEU A 143 1.89 6.11 9.15
N HIS A 144 2.07 7.27 9.77
CA HIS A 144 3.40 7.87 10.00
C HIS A 144 4.01 7.52 11.36
N THR A 145 3.45 6.54 12.06
CA THR A 145 3.97 6.05 13.33
C THR A 145 4.90 4.87 13.15
N GLN A 146 5.52 4.42 14.23
CA GLN A 146 6.32 3.20 14.23
C GLN A 146 5.52 1.98 13.73
N VAL A 147 4.22 1.89 14.11
CA VAL A 147 3.32 0.84 13.61
C VAL A 147 3.20 0.93 12.09
N GLY A 148 2.89 2.11 11.55
CA GLY A 148 2.73 2.32 10.12
C GLY A 148 4.01 2.00 9.33
N HIS A 149 5.16 2.49 9.76
CA HIS A 149 6.44 2.22 9.07
C HIS A 149 6.79 0.72 9.08
N ILE A 150 6.59 0.02 10.20
CA ILE A 150 6.86 -1.42 10.27
C ILE A 150 5.88 -2.19 9.38
N THR A 151 4.59 -1.94 9.49
CA THR A 151 3.56 -2.71 8.77
C THR A 151 3.60 -2.47 7.27
N ILE A 152 3.71 -1.23 6.83
CA ILE A 152 3.81 -0.92 5.39
C ILE A 152 5.10 -1.48 4.79
N GLY A 153 6.25 -1.27 5.46
CA GLY A 153 7.51 -1.84 5.00
C GLY A 153 7.49 -3.36 4.93
N TRP A 154 6.83 -4.01 5.88
CA TRP A 154 6.65 -5.46 5.91
C TRP A 154 5.73 -5.94 4.78
N ALA A 155 4.57 -5.29 4.58
CA ALA A 155 3.65 -5.63 3.51
C ALA A 155 4.29 -5.47 2.11
N VAL A 156 5.14 -4.46 1.90
CA VAL A 156 5.93 -4.31 0.65
C VAL A 156 6.85 -5.52 0.45
N VAL A 157 7.46 -6.04 1.50
CA VAL A 157 8.28 -7.27 1.39
C VAL A 157 7.42 -8.49 1.08
N GLU A 158 6.23 -8.61 1.68
CA GLU A 158 5.26 -9.68 1.34
C GLU A 158 4.88 -9.63 -0.14
N ASP A 159 4.61 -8.43 -0.68
CA ASP A 159 4.31 -8.25 -2.10
C ASP A 159 5.46 -8.76 -2.99
N ILE A 160 6.72 -8.44 -2.63
CA ILE A 160 7.91 -8.93 -3.35
C ILE A 160 8.02 -10.46 -3.26
N LEU A 161 7.85 -11.04 -2.06
CA LEU A 161 7.89 -12.49 -1.87
C LEU A 161 6.81 -13.18 -2.70
N THR A 162 5.62 -12.57 -2.77
CA THR A 162 4.51 -13.10 -3.57
C THR A 162 4.81 -13.03 -5.07
N VAL A 163 5.42 -11.93 -5.54
CA VAL A 163 5.89 -11.84 -6.92
C VAL A 163 6.91 -12.95 -7.21
N ILE A 164 7.88 -13.17 -6.33
CA ILE A 164 8.85 -14.27 -6.46
C ILE A 164 8.13 -15.63 -6.50
N ALA A 165 7.14 -15.85 -5.64
CA ALA A 165 6.33 -17.07 -5.64
C ALA A 165 5.57 -17.26 -6.96
N LEU A 166 4.91 -16.20 -7.46
CA LEU A 166 4.21 -16.20 -8.75
C LEU A 166 5.11 -16.60 -9.92
N LEU A 167 6.40 -16.25 -9.84
CA LEU A 167 7.39 -16.63 -10.84
C LEU A 167 7.83 -18.08 -10.72
N ALA A 168 8.00 -18.54 -9.48
CA ALA A 168 8.47 -19.89 -9.20
C ALA A 168 7.40 -20.95 -9.50
N LEU A 169 6.12 -20.62 -9.28
CA LEU A 169 5.02 -21.58 -9.41
C LEU A 169 4.94 -22.28 -10.77
N PRO A 170 4.91 -21.59 -11.93
CA PRO A 170 4.85 -22.26 -13.23
C PRO A 170 6.12 -23.03 -13.57
N LEU A 171 7.24 -22.76 -12.87
CA LEU A 171 8.48 -23.51 -13.04
C LEU A 171 8.47 -24.81 -12.22
N ILE A 172 7.75 -24.80 -11.08
CA ILE A 172 7.66 -25.96 -10.19
C ILE A 172 6.52 -26.89 -10.57
N PHE A 173 5.39 -26.31 -10.98
CA PHE A 173 4.16 -27.05 -11.26
C PHE A 173 3.79 -26.93 -12.74
N GLN A 174 3.34 -28.03 -13.32
CA GLN A 174 2.87 -28.05 -14.70
C GLN A 174 1.49 -27.42 -14.85
N PRO A 175 1.18 -26.80 -16.01
CA PRO A 175 -0.18 -26.37 -16.32
C PRO A 175 -1.16 -27.53 -16.21
N TYR A 176 -2.36 -27.27 -15.69
CA TYR A 176 -3.40 -28.31 -15.51
C TYR A 176 -3.81 -28.96 -16.83
N SER A 177 -3.79 -28.19 -17.91
CA SER A 177 -4.12 -28.65 -19.27
C SER A 177 -2.97 -29.38 -19.99
N ALA A 178 -1.77 -29.45 -19.42
CA ALA A 178 -0.64 -30.11 -20.06
C ALA A 178 -0.72 -31.64 -19.93
N GLU A 179 -0.41 -32.34 -21.01
CA GLU A 179 -0.23 -33.80 -20.98
C GLU A 179 0.95 -34.18 -20.06
N PRO A 180 0.91 -35.34 -19.40
CA PRO A 180 1.95 -35.76 -18.49
C PRO A 180 3.29 -35.89 -19.20
N ALA A 181 4.25 -35.02 -18.87
CA ALA A 181 5.61 -35.14 -19.38
C ALA A 181 6.31 -36.36 -18.74
N ILE A 182 6.54 -37.38 -19.55
CA ILE A 182 7.27 -38.59 -19.16
C ILE A 182 8.76 -38.24 -19.21
N ASN A 183 9.35 -37.68 -18.13
CA ASN A 183 10.78 -37.81 -17.84
C ASN A 183 11.21 -37.03 -16.60
N SER A 184 11.45 -37.72 -15.51
CA SER A 184 11.96 -37.19 -14.24
C SER A 184 13.46 -36.78 -14.23
N ALA A 185 14.21 -37.14 -15.27
CA ALA A 185 15.65 -36.80 -15.35
C ALA A 185 15.94 -35.38 -15.84
N ALA A 186 14.93 -34.65 -16.34
CA ALA A 186 15.10 -33.32 -16.91
C ALA A 186 14.83 -32.16 -15.92
N THR A 187 14.40 -32.45 -14.70
CA THR A 187 13.88 -31.42 -13.78
C THR A 187 14.92 -30.33 -13.44
N TRP A 188 16.17 -30.72 -13.14
CA TRP A 188 17.24 -29.75 -12.85
C TRP A 188 17.65 -28.91 -14.05
N GLN A 189 17.64 -29.50 -15.25
CA GLN A 189 17.95 -28.77 -16.49
C GLN A 189 16.85 -27.76 -16.79
N ILE A 190 15.58 -28.14 -16.60
CA ILE A 190 14.42 -27.23 -16.76
C ILE A 190 14.54 -26.05 -15.78
N PHE A 191 14.85 -26.32 -14.51
CA PHE A 191 15.09 -25.29 -13.50
C PHE A 191 16.27 -24.37 -13.86
N ALA A 192 17.41 -24.93 -14.28
CA ALA A 192 18.58 -24.16 -14.65
C ALA A 192 18.32 -23.26 -15.87
N ILE A 193 17.61 -23.79 -16.89
CA ILE A 193 17.21 -23.04 -18.08
C ILE A 193 16.24 -21.91 -17.70
N ALA A 194 15.24 -22.20 -16.87
CA ALA A 194 14.26 -21.22 -16.42
C ALA A 194 14.91 -20.12 -15.58
N ALA A 195 15.79 -20.48 -14.64
CA ALA A 195 16.56 -19.52 -13.86
C ALA A 195 17.50 -18.68 -14.77
N GLY A 196 18.16 -19.31 -15.74
CA GLY A 196 18.98 -18.61 -16.74
C GLY A 196 18.18 -17.61 -17.58
N LYS A 197 16.99 -18.01 -18.06
CA LYS A 197 16.07 -17.13 -18.79
C LYS A 197 15.64 -15.94 -17.93
N MET A 198 15.37 -16.17 -16.66
CA MET A 198 14.93 -15.13 -15.71
C MET A 198 16.06 -14.13 -15.42
N VAL A 199 17.28 -14.61 -15.18
CA VAL A 199 18.46 -13.75 -15.01
C VAL A 199 18.70 -12.93 -16.28
N LEU A 200 18.62 -13.56 -17.45
CA LEU A 200 18.79 -12.90 -18.75
C LEU A 200 17.72 -11.84 -18.99
N LEU A 201 16.43 -12.15 -18.72
CA LEU A 201 15.33 -11.19 -18.84
C LEU A 201 15.58 -9.98 -17.90
N THR A 202 15.89 -10.24 -16.63
CA THR A 202 16.16 -9.19 -15.65
C THR A 202 17.33 -8.30 -16.10
N ALA A 203 18.40 -8.90 -16.59
CA ALA A 203 19.55 -8.16 -17.11
C ALA A 203 19.17 -7.29 -18.33
N ILE A 204 18.40 -7.85 -19.28
CA ILE A 204 17.91 -7.11 -20.45
C ILE A 204 17.05 -5.93 -20.03
N VAL A 205 16.08 -6.15 -19.13
CA VAL A 205 15.16 -5.08 -18.70
C VAL A 205 15.91 -3.98 -17.92
N ILE A 206 16.88 -4.33 -17.07
CA ILE A 206 17.72 -3.35 -16.39
C ILE A 206 18.56 -2.55 -17.40
N LEU A 207 19.18 -3.22 -18.39
CA LEU A 207 19.95 -2.55 -19.43
C LEU A 207 19.07 -1.62 -20.29
N LEU A 208 17.91 -2.09 -20.71
CA LEU A 208 16.92 -1.27 -21.43
C LEU A 208 16.49 -0.08 -20.57
N GLY A 209 16.17 -0.33 -19.29
CA GLY A 209 15.76 0.70 -18.34
C GLY A 209 16.80 1.80 -18.14
N LYS A 210 18.08 1.42 -18.11
CA LYS A 210 19.17 2.38 -17.91
C LYS A 210 19.55 3.16 -19.17
N HIS A 211 19.46 2.56 -20.36
CA HIS A 211 20.05 3.16 -21.57
C HIS A 211 19.05 3.50 -22.67
N VAL A 212 17.98 2.70 -22.83
CA VAL A 212 17.04 2.82 -23.94
C VAL A 212 15.77 3.57 -23.51
N LEU A 213 15.16 3.17 -22.40
CA LEU A 213 13.89 3.75 -21.96
C LEU A 213 14.00 5.26 -21.67
N PRO A 214 15.04 5.79 -21.01
CA PRO A 214 15.16 7.23 -20.80
C PRO A 214 15.23 8.00 -22.12
N LYS A 215 16.04 7.51 -23.09
CA LYS A 215 16.15 8.16 -24.41
C LYS A 215 14.85 8.15 -25.19
N LEU A 216 14.14 7.02 -25.18
CA LEU A 216 12.82 6.88 -25.83
C LEU A 216 11.80 7.82 -25.19
N LEU A 217 11.72 7.84 -23.86
CA LEU A 217 10.78 8.69 -23.12
C LEU A 217 11.13 10.18 -23.29
N THR A 218 12.42 10.55 -23.35
CA THR A 218 12.85 11.92 -23.65
C THR A 218 12.39 12.33 -25.04
N PHE A 219 12.67 11.50 -26.06
CA PHE A 219 12.23 11.77 -27.44
C PHE A 219 10.72 11.98 -27.53
N ILE A 220 9.93 11.15 -26.85
CA ILE A 220 8.47 11.30 -26.82
C ILE A 220 8.06 12.54 -26.01
N ALA A 221 8.71 12.83 -24.90
CA ALA A 221 8.42 14.01 -24.08
C ALA A 221 8.69 15.33 -24.82
N GLU A 222 9.68 15.37 -25.73
CA GLU A 222 9.98 16.51 -26.58
C GLU A 222 8.83 16.85 -27.55
N THR A 223 8.00 15.88 -27.92
CA THR A 223 6.79 16.12 -28.74
C THR A 223 5.73 16.94 -28.02
N ARG A 224 5.82 17.09 -26.70
CA ARG A 224 4.85 17.75 -25.80
C ARG A 224 3.43 17.18 -25.88
N SER A 225 3.24 16.01 -26.50
CA SER A 225 1.95 15.33 -26.57
C SER A 225 1.77 14.44 -25.34
N THR A 226 0.70 14.68 -24.57
CA THR A 226 0.30 13.83 -23.44
C THR A 226 -0.16 12.47 -23.94
N GLU A 227 -0.90 12.44 -25.05
CA GLU A 227 -1.42 11.21 -25.66
C GLU A 227 -0.31 10.24 -26.06
N LEU A 228 0.73 10.75 -26.75
CA LEU A 228 1.89 9.93 -27.13
C LEU A 228 2.67 9.42 -25.92
N PHE A 229 2.76 10.23 -24.87
CA PHE A 229 3.43 9.81 -23.63
C PHE A 229 2.65 8.72 -22.92
N THR A 230 1.34 8.86 -22.74
CA THR A 230 0.46 7.84 -22.16
C THR A 230 0.52 6.55 -22.97
N LEU A 231 0.44 6.64 -24.31
CA LEU A 231 0.55 5.49 -25.20
C LEU A 231 1.91 4.79 -25.04
N SER A 232 3.00 5.55 -24.92
CA SER A 232 4.34 4.98 -24.73
C SER A 232 4.46 4.20 -23.41
N VAL A 233 3.88 4.71 -22.34
CA VAL A 233 3.86 4.03 -21.03
C VAL A 233 3.09 2.71 -21.15
N LEU A 234 1.93 2.71 -21.82
CA LEU A 234 1.15 1.49 -22.07
C LEU A 234 1.91 0.48 -22.93
N VAL A 235 2.52 0.95 -24.04
CA VAL A 235 3.31 0.08 -24.93
C VAL A 235 4.51 -0.52 -24.18
N LEU A 236 5.16 0.23 -23.31
CA LEU A 236 6.24 -0.31 -22.49
C LEU A 236 5.73 -1.34 -21.48
N ALA A 237 4.63 -1.06 -20.78
CA ALA A 237 4.06 -2.01 -19.81
C ALA A 237 3.61 -3.31 -20.48
N LEU A 238 2.75 -3.21 -21.49
CA LEU A 238 2.16 -4.36 -22.18
C LEU A 238 3.17 -5.05 -23.11
N GLY A 239 4.02 -4.29 -23.80
CA GLY A 239 5.00 -4.81 -24.75
C GLY A 239 6.11 -5.62 -24.06
N ILE A 240 6.64 -5.10 -22.94
CA ILE A 240 7.64 -5.85 -22.16
C ILE A 240 6.98 -7.05 -21.48
N ALA A 241 5.74 -6.94 -21.01
CA ALA A 241 4.96 -8.04 -20.46
C ALA A 241 4.77 -9.17 -21.49
N ALA A 242 4.25 -8.85 -22.67
CA ALA A 242 4.04 -9.78 -23.75
C ALA A 242 5.36 -10.39 -24.27
N GLY A 243 6.38 -9.55 -24.47
CA GLY A 243 7.72 -10.01 -24.87
C GLY A 243 8.34 -10.97 -23.86
N SER A 244 8.18 -10.69 -22.57
CA SER A 244 8.64 -11.59 -21.51
C SER A 244 7.96 -12.95 -21.56
N SER A 245 6.66 -12.96 -21.80
CA SER A 245 5.89 -14.20 -21.94
C SER A 245 6.28 -15.00 -23.20
N ILE A 246 6.35 -14.33 -24.34
CA ILE A 246 6.61 -14.99 -25.64
C ILE A 246 8.05 -15.51 -25.75
N PHE A 247 9.05 -14.69 -25.41
CA PHE A 247 10.46 -15.03 -25.63
C PHE A 247 11.11 -15.80 -24.50
N PHE A 248 10.66 -15.55 -23.26
CA PHE A 248 11.27 -16.15 -22.07
C PHE A 248 10.38 -17.19 -21.39
N GLY A 249 9.08 -17.25 -21.72
CA GLY A 249 8.12 -18.19 -21.12
C GLY A 249 7.81 -17.87 -19.66
N VAL A 250 7.99 -16.61 -19.25
CA VAL A 250 7.65 -16.15 -17.90
C VAL A 250 6.28 -15.44 -17.91
N SER A 251 5.65 -15.31 -16.74
CA SER A 251 4.34 -14.67 -16.68
C SER A 251 4.40 -13.20 -17.16
N ALA A 252 3.36 -12.76 -17.88
CA ALA A 252 3.25 -11.38 -18.34
C ALA A 252 3.31 -10.37 -17.18
N GLY A 253 2.74 -10.73 -16.02
CA GLY A 253 2.80 -9.92 -14.80
C GLY A 253 4.22 -9.63 -14.33
N LEU A 254 5.14 -10.61 -14.42
CA LEU A 254 6.56 -10.38 -14.10
C LEU A 254 7.19 -9.39 -15.06
N GLY A 255 7.02 -9.62 -16.36
CA GLY A 255 7.56 -8.70 -17.36
C GLY A 255 7.11 -7.27 -17.10
N ALA A 256 5.83 -7.08 -16.79
CA ALA A 256 5.26 -5.80 -16.43
C ALA A 256 5.88 -5.21 -15.14
N PHE A 257 6.07 -6.02 -14.12
CA PHE A 257 6.71 -5.58 -12.87
C PHE A 257 8.14 -5.09 -13.10
N LEU A 258 8.93 -5.87 -13.84
CA LEU A 258 10.30 -5.48 -14.20
C LEU A 258 10.33 -4.21 -15.07
N ALA A 259 9.39 -4.08 -16.03
CA ALA A 259 9.22 -2.86 -16.82
C ALA A 259 8.90 -1.66 -15.93
N GLY A 260 8.02 -1.84 -14.95
CA GLY A 260 7.69 -0.83 -13.95
C GLY A 260 8.91 -0.38 -13.15
N ILE A 261 9.73 -1.31 -12.65
CA ILE A 261 11.00 -0.99 -11.97
C ILE A 261 11.93 -0.18 -12.89
N ALA A 262 12.09 -0.62 -14.13
CA ALA A 262 12.97 0.04 -15.09
C ALA A 262 12.54 1.48 -15.40
N VAL A 263 11.24 1.72 -15.58
CA VAL A 263 10.67 3.06 -15.78
C VAL A 263 10.70 3.87 -14.48
N GLY A 264 10.43 3.22 -13.34
CA GLY A 264 10.41 3.83 -12.01
C GLY A 264 11.76 4.39 -11.54
N GLN A 265 12.86 3.89 -12.09
CA GLN A 265 14.21 4.42 -11.84
C GLN A 265 14.59 5.56 -12.80
N SER A 266 13.75 5.93 -13.75
CA SER A 266 13.99 7.02 -14.69
C SER A 266 13.51 8.37 -14.17
N GLU A 267 13.98 9.47 -14.76
CA GLU A 267 13.51 10.84 -14.48
C GLU A 267 12.02 11.02 -14.78
N PHE A 268 11.45 10.13 -15.59
CA PHE A 268 10.03 10.14 -15.98
C PHE A 268 9.13 9.33 -15.05
N ALA A 269 9.65 8.75 -13.96
CA ALA A 269 8.90 7.90 -13.04
C ALA A 269 7.60 8.54 -12.53
N ALA A 270 7.66 9.80 -12.09
CA ALA A 270 6.50 10.52 -11.59
C ALA A 270 5.43 10.73 -12.67
N ARG A 271 5.84 11.10 -13.89
CA ARG A 271 4.92 11.31 -15.01
C ARG A 271 4.33 9.97 -15.48
N ALA A 272 5.16 8.95 -15.66
CA ALA A 272 4.70 7.61 -16.04
C ALA A 272 3.73 7.03 -15.00
N SER A 273 3.97 7.26 -13.71
CA SER A 273 3.07 6.87 -12.63
C SER A 273 1.72 7.60 -12.72
N GLY A 274 1.74 8.90 -13.00
CA GLY A 274 0.53 9.70 -13.19
C GLY A 274 -0.37 9.20 -14.32
N GLU A 275 0.24 8.74 -15.42
CA GLU A 275 -0.50 8.19 -16.58
C GLU A 275 -0.92 6.73 -16.38
N ALA A 276 -0.08 5.90 -15.76
CA ALA A 276 -0.35 4.48 -15.60
C ALA A 276 -1.39 4.18 -14.50
N ILE A 277 -1.41 4.93 -13.39
CA ILE A 277 -2.27 4.64 -12.24
C ILE A 277 -3.76 4.70 -12.59
N PRO A 278 -4.29 5.71 -13.30
CA PRO A 278 -5.72 5.74 -13.65
C PRO A 278 -6.13 4.55 -14.52
N LEU A 279 -5.27 4.15 -15.46
CA LEU A 279 -5.52 2.99 -16.33
C LEU A 279 -5.47 1.68 -15.51
N ARG A 280 -4.46 1.53 -14.68
CA ARG A 280 -4.36 0.42 -13.73
C ARG A 280 -5.63 0.27 -12.89
N ASP A 281 -6.10 1.37 -12.31
CA ASP A 281 -7.26 1.36 -11.42
C ASP A 281 -8.53 0.95 -12.17
N ALA A 282 -8.72 1.42 -13.41
CA ALA A 282 -9.85 1.05 -14.25
C ALA A 282 -9.84 -0.46 -14.59
N PHE A 283 -8.69 -1.01 -15.01
CA PHE A 283 -8.57 -2.42 -15.35
C PHE A 283 -8.50 -3.35 -14.14
N ALA A 284 -8.02 -2.87 -12.99
CA ALA A 284 -8.05 -3.62 -11.74
C ALA A 284 -9.48 -3.94 -11.30
N VAL A 285 -10.46 -3.06 -11.56
CA VAL A 285 -11.87 -3.33 -11.31
C VAL A 285 -12.31 -4.61 -12.05
N LEU A 286 -11.92 -4.76 -13.32
CA LEU A 286 -12.27 -5.92 -14.12
C LEU A 286 -11.64 -7.22 -13.61
N PHE A 287 -10.41 -7.14 -13.10
CA PHE A 287 -9.76 -8.26 -12.43
C PHE A 287 -10.56 -8.74 -11.21
N PHE A 288 -10.99 -7.82 -10.35
CA PHE A 288 -11.78 -8.19 -9.17
C PHE A 288 -13.18 -8.69 -9.56
N VAL A 289 -13.81 -8.12 -10.59
CA VAL A 289 -15.08 -8.64 -11.14
C VAL A 289 -14.88 -10.05 -11.68
N SER A 290 -13.84 -10.30 -12.46
CA SER A 290 -13.51 -11.63 -12.98
C SER A 290 -13.28 -12.65 -11.85
N SER A 291 -12.53 -12.27 -10.82
CA SER A 291 -12.32 -13.10 -9.64
C SER A 291 -13.63 -13.39 -8.91
N GLY A 292 -14.51 -12.39 -8.77
CA GLY A 292 -15.84 -12.56 -8.18
C GLY A 292 -16.75 -13.48 -9.01
N LEU A 293 -16.67 -13.44 -10.36
CA LEU A 293 -17.40 -14.34 -11.25
C LEU A 293 -16.99 -15.81 -11.07
N MET A 294 -15.80 -16.08 -10.57
CA MET A 294 -15.34 -17.43 -10.25
C MET A 294 -15.94 -17.98 -8.96
N PHE A 295 -16.54 -17.14 -8.13
CA PHE A 295 -17.14 -17.55 -6.87
C PHE A 295 -18.38 -18.41 -7.07
N SER A 296 -18.44 -19.54 -6.36
CA SER A 296 -19.57 -20.46 -6.32
C SER A 296 -20.06 -20.62 -4.88
N PRO A 297 -21.25 -20.07 -4.54
CA PRO A 297 -21.83 -20.28 -3.20
C PRO A 297 -22.06 -21.76 -2.87
N HIS A 298 -22.33 -22.59 -3.87
CA HIS A 298 -22.52 -24.03 -3.69
C HIS A 298 -21.25 -24.68 -3.13
N GLU A 299 -20.07 -24.37 -3.68
CA GLU A 299 -18.78 -24.91 -3.22
C GLU A 299 -18.51 -24.49 -1.77
N LEU A 300 -18.84 -23.24 -1.41
CA LEU A 300 -18.66 -22.73 -0.06
C LEU A 300 -19.56 -23.47 0.95
N ILE A 301 -20.82 -23.75 0.58
CA ILE A 301 -21.77 -24.46 1.41
C ILE A 301 -21.41 -25.94 1.52
N SER A 302 -20.89 -26.55 0.45
CA SER A 302 -20.48 -27.97 0.43
C SER A 302 -19.22 -28.22 1.23
N HIS A 303 -18.29 -27.24 1.30
CA HIS A 303 -17.00 -27.37 1.99
C HIS A 303 -16.77 -26.22 3.00
N PRO A 304 -17.66 -26.00 3.98
CA PRO A 304 -17.58 -24.84 4.86
C PRO A 304 -16.31 -24.82 5.72
N GLY A 305 -15.75 -26.01 6.03
CA GLY A 305 -14.54 -26.15 6.83
C GLY A 305 -13.32 -25.50 6.18
N VAL A 306 -13.20 -25.52 4.84
CA VAL A 306 -12.10 -24.87 4.12
C VAL A 306 -12.15 -23.35 4.32
N ALA A 307 -13.34 -22.75 4.23
CA ALA A 307 -13.53 -21.32 4.47
C ALA A 307 -13.31 -20.93 5.93
N ILE A 308 -13.79 -21.75 6.87
CA ILE A 308 -13.57 -21.52 8.31
C ILE A 308 -12.08 -21.55 8.63
N ILE A 309 -11.33 -22.51 8.08
CA ILE A 309 -9.87 -22.59 8.25
C ILE A 309 -9.22 -21.33 7.68
N ALA A 310 -9.57 -20.92 6.45
CA ALA A 310 -9.01 -19.74 5.82
C ALA A 310 -9.25 -18.47 6.66
N ILE A 311 -10.50 -18.25 7.11
CA ILE A 311 -10.88 -17.10 7.95
C ILE A 311 -10.12 -17.15 9.29
N PHE A 312 -10.05 -18.32 9.93
CA PHE A 312 -9.35 -18.49 11.21
C PHE A 312 -7.85 -18.19 11.08
N VAL A 313 -7.20 -18.68 10.02
CA VAL A 313 -5.78 -18.41 9.77
C VAL A 313 -5.55 -16.91 9.64
N VAL A 314 -6.35 -16.23 8.84
CA VAL A 314 -6.16 -14.80 8.54
C VAL A 314 -6.52 -13.92 9.73
N LEU A 315 -7.56 -14.25 10.50
CA LEU A 315 -7.99 -13.43 11.64
C LEU A 315 -7.25 -13.74 12.95
N ALA A 316 -6.70 -14.93 13.10
CA ALA A 316 -6.06 -15.34 14.36
C ALA A 316 -4.57 -15.67 14.20
N ILE A 317 -4.21 -16.58 13.28
CA ILE A 317 -2.84 -17.10 13.17
C ILE A 317 -1.91 -16.02 12.61
N THR A 318 -2.25 -15.41 11.46
CA THR A 318 -1.42 -14.37 10.81
C THR A 318 -1.15 -13.18 11.74
N PRO A 319 -2.17 -12.57 12.38
CA PRO A 319 -1.96 -11.47 13.32
C PRO A 319 -1.14 -11.87 14.55
N ALA A 320 -1.36 -13.07 15.06
CA ALA A 320 -0.63 -13.56 16.24
C ALA A 320 0.86 -13.75 15.92
N ILE A 321 1.19 -14.37 14.79
CA ILE A 321 2.58 -14.54 14.33
C ILE A 321 3.22 -13.16 14.11
N ALA A 322 2.56 -12.26 13.40
CA ALA A 322 3.08 -10.91 13.14
C ALA A 322 3.32 -10.14 14.45
N ALA A 323 2.36 -10.16 15.39
CA ALA A 323 2.51 -9.52 16.69
C ALA A 323 3.68 -10.12 17.49
N LEU A 324 3.78 -11.46 17.53
CA LEU A 324 4.86 -12.14 18.23
C LEU A 324 6.23 -11.76 17.65
N LEU A 325 6.37 -11.75 16.33
CA LEU A 325 7.61 -11.38 15.65
C LEU A 325 8.00 -9.93 15.91
N VAL A 326 7.05 -8.98 15.82
CA VAL A 326 7.31 -7.56 16.14
C VAL A 326 7.77 -7.44 17.61
N ARG A 327 7.20 -8.24 18.52
CA ARG A 327 7.61 -8.28 19.93
C ARG A 327 9.01 -8.85 20.11
N LEU A 328 9.32 -9.96 19.43
CA LEU A 328 10.65 -10.60 19.45
C LEU A 328 11.75 -9.70 18.87
N LEU A 329 11.39 -8.86 17.91
CA LEU A 329 12.27 -7.83 17.35
C LEU A 329 12.44 -6.60 18.27
N GLY A 330 12.05 -6.73 19.54
CA GLY A 330 12.32 -5.73 20.59
C GLY A 330 11.33 -4.57 20.65
N ARG A 331 10.19 -4.65 19.93
CA ARG A 331 9.19 -3.58 19.95
C ARG A 331 8.20 -3.75 21.11
N PRO A 332 7.62 -2.64 21.63
CA PRO A 332 6.64 -2.71 22.71
C PRO A 332 5.37 -3.46 22.29
N TRP A 333 4.64 -4.02 23.27
CA TRP A 333 3.40 -4.76 23.01
C TRP A 333 2.34 -3.96 22.29
N ASP A 334 2.22 -2.65 22.53
CA ASP A 334 1.29 -1.77 21.82
C ASP A 334 1.56 -1.76 20.31
N THR A 335 2.84 -1.61 19.94
CA THR A 335 3.28 -1.67 18.54
C THR A 335 3.05 -3.07 17.99
N ALA A 336 3.36 -4.11 18.74
CA ALA A 336 3.24 -5.49 18.31
C ALA A 336 1.78 -5.88 18.01
N ILE A 337 0.85 -5.59 18.94
CA ILE A 337 -0.57 -5.94 18.80
C ILE A 337 -1.20 -5.14 17.63
N ASN A 338 -0.91 -3.85 17.55
CA ASN A 338 -1.44 -3.01 16.46
C ASN A 338 -0.87 -3.43 15.10
N SER A 339 0.43 -3.73 15.02
CA SER A 339 1.03 -4.27 13.79
C SER A 339 0.38 -5.60 13.41
N GLY A 340 0.23 -6.54 14.32
CA GLY A 340 -0.44 -7.81 14.06
C GLY A 340 -1.88 -7.61 13.56
N ALA A 341 -2.67 -6.77 14.22
CA ALA A 341 -4.05 -6.49 13.82
C ALA A 341 -4.17 -5.90 12.40
N ALA A 342 -3.18 -5.14 11.95
CA ALA A 342 -3.15 -4.61 10.58
C ALA A 342 -3.02 -5.72 9.52
N PHE A 343 -2.40 -6.87 9.86
CA PHE A 343 -2.27 -8.03 8.98
C PHE A 343 -3.50 -8.96 8.96
N ALA A 344 -4.55 -8.67 9.72
CA ALA A 344 -5.76 -9.50 9.80
C ALA A 344 -6.67 -9.37 8.58
N GLN A 345 -6.15 -9.49 7.38
CA GLN A 345 -6.90 -9.36 6.11
C GLN A 345 -6.08 -9.91 4.94
N ILE A 346 -6.76 -10.24 3.82
CA ILE A 346 -6.18 -10.81 2.61
C ILE A 346 -5.93 -9.72 1.57
N GLY A 347 -4.79 -9.81 0.88
CA GLY A 347 -4.35 -8.89 -0.15
C GLY A 347 -4.84 -9.22 -1.57
N GLU A 348 -4.67 -8.26 -2.46
CA GLU A 348 -4.97 -8.40 -3.88
C GLU A 348 -4.05 -9.44 -4.57
N PHE A 349 -2.82 -9.55 -4.12
CA PHE A 349 -1.87 -10.55 -4.62
C PHE A 349 -2.29 -11.99 -4.34
N SER A 350 -3.04 -12.22 -3.28
CA SER A 350 -3.61 -13.52 -2.95
C SER A 350 -4.54 -14.04 -4.04
N PHE A 351 -5.32 -13.16 -4.66
CA PHE A 351 -6.19 -13.52 -5.79
C PHE A 351 -5.37 -13.88 -7.03
N ILE A 352 -4.30 -13.12 -7.31
CA ILE A 352 -3.41 -13.41 -8.45
C ILE A 352 -2.73 -14.76 -8.23
N LEU A 353 -2.19 -14.98 -7.02
CA LEU A 353 -1.54 -16.24 -6.65
C LEU A 353 -2.54 -17.41 -6.72
N GLY A 354 -3.75 -17.20 -6.20
CA GLY A 354 -4.84 -18.17 -6.28
C GLY A 354 -5.22 -18.53 -7.73
N THR A 355 -5.36 -17.52 -8.59
CA THR A 355 -5.72 -17.73 -10.01
C THR A 355 -4.63 -18.46 -10.76
N VAL A 356 -3.36 -18.09 -10.58
CA VAL A 356 -2.23 -18.79 -11.22
C VAL A 356 -2.17 -20.22 -10.73
N ALA A 357 -2.25 -20.47 -9.42
CA ALA A 357 -2.19 -21.81 -8.84
C ALA A 357 -3.41 -22.67 -9.22
N TYR A 358 -4.58 -22.06 -9.45
CA TYR A 358 -5.77 -22.75 -9.97
C TYR A 358 -5.57 -23.28 -11.39
N GLY A 359 -4.73 -22.62 -12.20
CA GLY A 359 -4.32 -23.07 -13.53
C GLY A 359 -3.25 -24.17 -13.54
N LEU A 360 -2.69 -24.54 -12.38
CA LEU A 360 -1.60 -25.50 -12.26
C LEU A 360 -2.12 -26.85 -11.74
N LYS A 361 -1.33 -27.92 -12.01
CA LYS A 361 -1.66 -29.30 -11.66
C LYS A 361 -1.01 -29.68 -10.32
N ASP A 362 -1.78 -30.29 -9.44
CA ASP A 362 -1.26 -30.94 -8.23
C ASP A 362 -0.57 -32.26 -8.61
N PRO A 363 0.72 -32.42 -8.33
CA PRO A 363 1.47 -33.60 -8.70
C PRO A 363 1.04 -34.86 -7.92
N VAL A 364 0.33 -34.72 -6.81
CA VAL A 364 -0.09 -35.83 -5.96
C VAL A 364 -1.50 -36.32 -6.32
N SER A 365 -2.46 -35.40 -6.37
CA SER A 365 -3.86 -35.76 -6.66
C SER A 365 -4.17 -35.81 -8.15
N GLY A 366 -3.33 -35.21 -9.01
CA GLY A 366 -3.59 -35.03 -10.43
C GLY A 366 -4.68 -33.99 -10.74
N GLY A 367 -5.31 -33.42 -9.71
CA GLY A 367 -6.28 -32.34 -9.82
C GLY A 367 -5.63 -30.96 -9.93
N ARG A 368 -6.40 -29.91 -9.67
CA ARG A 368 -5.88 -28.53 -9.62
C ARG A 368 -5.05 -28.32 -8.37
N LEU A 369 -3.98 -27.53 -8.46
CA LEU A 369 -3.10 -27.23 -7.33
C LEU A 369 -3.83 -26.42 -6.23
N ILE A 370 -4.73 -25.50 -6.60
CA ILE A 370 -5.75 -24.96 -5.71
C ILE A 370 -7.11 -25.52 -6.15
N THR A 371 -7.80 -26.18 -5.23
CA THR A 371 -9.13 -26.76 -5.48
C THR A 371 -10.20 -25.68 -5.62
N ASP A 372 -11.34 -26.05 -6.24
CA ASP A 372 -12.49 -25.13 -6.32
C ASP A 372 -12.93 -24.67 -4.91
N ALA A 373 -12.96 -25.58 -3.94
CA ALA A 373 -13.27 -25.27 -2.55
C ALA A 373 -12.29 -24.27 -1.93
N SER A 374 -10.98 -24.44 -2.14
CA SER A 374 -9.95 -23.53 -1.62
C SER A 374 -10.01 -22.17 -2.30
N PHE A 375 -10.26 -22.10 -3.60
CA PHE A 375 -10.38 -20.83 -4.32
C PHE A 375 -11.62 -20.05 -3.86
N ASN A 376 -12.75 -20.73 -3.68
CA ASN A 376 -13.97 -20.11 -3.15
C ASN A 376 -13.81 -19.67 -1.69
N ALA A 377 -13.09 -20.45 -0.87
CA ALA A 377 -12.74 -20.10 0.50
C ALA A 377 -11.84 -18.86 0.55
N LEU A 378 -10.87 -18.72 -0.36
CA LEU A 378 -10.02 -17.54 -0.49
C LEU A 378 -10.86 -16.27 -0.75
N ILE A 379 -11.80 -16.33 -1.71
CA ILE A 379 -12.68 -15.19 -2.02
C ILE A 379 -13.55 -14.82 -0.81
N ALA A 380 -14.20 -15.81 -0.21
CA ALA A 380 -15.04 -15.58 0.97
C ALA A 380 -14.24 -15.00 2.14
N ALA A 381 -13.06 -15.59 2.44
CA ALA A 381 -12.18 -15.12 3.50
C ALA A 381 -11.71 -13.69 3.22
N ALA A 382 -11.34 -13.36 1.99
CA ALA A 382 -10.90 -12.02 1.63
C ALA A 382 -12.00 -10.98 1.86
N ILE A 383 -13.23 -11.24 1.41
CA ILE A 383 -14.37 -10.34 1.62
C ILE A 383 -14.60 -10.11 3.12
N ILE A 384 -14.70 -11.21 3.89
CA ILE A 384 -15.02 -11.16 5.32
C ILE A 384 -13.88 -10.48 6.10
N THR A 385 -12.63 -10.89 5.89
CA THR A 385 -11.51 -10.40 6.69
C THR A 385 -11.17 -8.94 6.37
N THR A 386 -11.28 -8.54 5.10
CA THR A 386 -11.10 -7.13 4.70
C THR A 386 -12.22 -6.24 5.27
N ALA A 387 -13.46 -6.73 5.32
CA ALA A 387 -14.57 -6.01 5.94
C ALA A 387 -14.39 -5.87 7.46
N LEU A 388 -13.87 -6.88 8.13
CA LEU A 388 -13.66 -6.89 9.59
C LEU A 388 -12.39 -6.16 10.03
N ASN A 389 -11.38 -6.02 9.18
CA ASN A 389 -10.07 -5.48 9.56
C ASN A 389 -10.12 -4.09 10.22
N PRO A 390 -10.88 -3.08 9.74
CA PRO A 390 -10.98 -1.78 10.41
C PRO A 390 -11.48 -1.88 11.85
N PHE A 391 -12.41 -2.81 12.11
CA PHE A 391 -12.98 -3.04 13.46
C PHE A 391 -11.95 -3.73 14.36
N ILE A 392 -11.25 -4.74 13.84
CA ILE A 392 -10.20 -5.48 14.55
C ILE A 392 -9.06 -4.53 14.93
N TYR A 393 -8.60 -3.73 13.99
CA TYR A 393 -7.55 -2.73 14.24
C TYR A 393 -8.02 -1.68 15.25
N GLY A 394 -9.24 -1.16 15.09
CA GLY A 394 -9.85 -0.21 16.04
C GLY A 394 -9.99 -0.79 17.47
N TRP A 395 -10.27 -2.09 17.59
CA TRP A 395 -10.30 -2.80 18.87
C TRP A 395 -8.89 -3.00 19.45
N ALA A 396 -7.93 -3.42 18.63
CA ALA A 396 -6.54 -3.61 19.05
C ALA A 396 -5.93 -2.34 19.66
N ARG A 397 -6.22 -1.16 19.10
CA ARG A 397 -5.79 0.14 19.64
C ARG A 397 -6.34 0.45 21.04
N LYS A 398 -7.48 -0.14 21.42
CA LYS A 398 -8.10 0.04 22.75
C LYS A 398 -7.52 -0.92 23.79
N VAL A 399 -6.91 -2.01 23.36
CA VAL A 399 -6.27 -2.99 24.23
C VAL A 399 -4.96 -2.37 24.72
N LYS A 400 -5.01 -1.75 25.91
CA LYS A 400 -3.81 -1.32 26.62
C LYS A 400 -3.20 -2.55 27.26
N PRO A 401 -1.99 -3.00 26.89
CA PRO A 401 -1.33 -4.06 27.61
C PRO A 401 -1.16 -3.66 29.08
N ARG A 402 -1.47 -4.57 29.99
CA ARG A 402 -1.18 -4.44 31.44
C ARG A 402 0.32 -4.55 31.77
N GLY A 403 1.20 -4.21 30.87
CA GLY A 403 2.59 -3.94 31.19
C GLY A 403 2.65 -2.45 31.46
N LYS A 404 3.24 -2.07 32.60
CA LYS A 404 3.58 -0.68 32.88
C LYS A 404 3.85 0.00 31.53
N CYS A 405 2.95 0.90 31.07
CA CYS A 405 3.46 2.03 30.33
C CYS A 405 4.76 2.30 31.06
N ARG A 406 5.88 2.04 30.43
CA ARG A 406 7.04 2.78 30.83
C ARG A 406 6.47 4.19 30.82
N GLU A 407 6.08 4.64 32.00
CA GLU A 407 6.03 6.07 32.26
C GLU A 407 7.23 6.49 31.47
N ILE A 408 6.99 7.19 30.34
CA ILE A 408 8.03 7.98 29.72
C ILE A 408 8.66 8.53 30.95
N CYS A 409 9.86 7.99 31.26
CA CYS A 409 10.55 8.34 32.47
C CYS A 409 10.25 9.79 32.61
N LYS A 410 9.83 10.24 33.78
CA LYS A 410 9.84 11.64 34.11
C LYS A 410 11.27 12.13 33.88
N GLU A 411 11.66 12.14 32.61
CA GLU A 411 12.62 13.05 32.08
C GLU A 411 11.93 14.35 32.39
N GLU A 412 12.47 14.98 33.41
CA GLU A 412 12.03 16.26 33.96
C GLU A 412 11.55 17.09 32.79
N LEU A 413 10.23 17.40 32.78
CA LEU A 413 9.62 18.24 31.74
C LEU A 413 10.60 19.38 31.53
N PRO A 414 11.05 19.64 30.31
CA PRO A 414 12.10 20.62 30.10
C PRO A 414 11.76 21.92 30.82
N PRO A 415 12.70 22.51 31.56
CA PRO A 415 12.42 23.67 32.39
C PRO A 415 11.70 24.77 31.60
N ALA A 416 10.78 25.46 32.20
CA ALA A 416 10.02 26.53 31.53
C ALA A 416 11.00 27.57 30.96
N ASN A 417 10.88 27.81 29.65
CA ASN A 417 11.69 28.78 28.94
C ASN A 417 10.80 29.64 28.02
N PRO A 418 10.49 30.88 28.41
CA PRO A 418 9.64 31.78 27.61
C PRO A 418 10.23 32.08 26.21
N ASN A 419 11.54 31.91 26.02
CA ASN A 419 12.19 32.04 24.71
C ASN A 419 12.15 30.75 23.87
N ARG A 420 11.51 29.69 24.39
CA ARG A 420 11.35 28.46 23.64
C ARG A 420 10.35 28.64 22.51
N CYS A 421 10.79 28.30 21.29
CA CYS A 421 9.98 28.26 20.10
C CYS A 421 9.86 26.81 19.63
N ILE A 422 8.65 26.27 19.58
CA ILE A 422 8.38 24.93 19.03
C ILE A 422 7.96 25.12 17.58
N ILE A 423 8.70 24.50 16.67
CA ILE A 423 8.42 24.53 15.22
C ILE A 423 7.82 23.17 14.84
N ILE A 424 6.58 23.18 14.34
CA ILE A 424 5.94 21.98 13.82
C ILE A 424 6.15 21.92 12.30
N GLY A 425 6.95 20.93 11.85
CA GLY A 425 7.35 20.70 10.47
C GLY A 425 8.65 21.42 10.08
N TYR A 426 9.55 20.68 9.42
CA TYR A 426 10.85 21.21 8.97
C TYR A 426 10.99 21.18 7.44
N GLY A 427 9.89 21.47 6.74
CA GLY A 427 9.90 21.74 5.30
C GLY A 427 10.57 23.09 4.95
N PRO A 428 10.44 23.57 3.69
CA PRO A 428 11.09 24.81 3.25
C PRO A 428 10.81 26.01 4.14
N VAL A 429 9.54 26.19 4.55
CA VAL A 429 9.14 27.30 5.45
C VAL A 429 9.68 27.09 6.86
N GLY A 430 9.59 25.86 7.40
CA GLY A 430 10.13 25.55 8.73
C GLY A 430 11.64 25.80 8.81
N LYS A 431 12.39 25.46 7.76
CA LYS A 431 13.84 25.76 7.64
C LYS A 431 14.11 27.26 7.64
N ALA A 432 13.33 28.04 6.87
CA ALA A 432 13.48 29.48 6.80
C ALA A 432 13.19 30.13 8.16
N VAL A 433 12.10 29.73 8.83
CA VAL A 433 11.73 30.21 10.18
C VAL A 433 12.83 29.83 11.18
N TYR A 434 13.31 28.60 11.18
CA TYR A 434 14.40 28.15 12.01
C TYR A 434 15.65 29.00 11.81
N GLY A 435 16.07 29.24 10.55
CA GLY A 435 17.25 30.03 10.20
C GLY A 435 17.21 31.47 10.74
N GLN A 436 16.04 32.11 10.70
CA GLN A 436 15.84 33.45 11.21
C GLN A 436 15.76 33.51 12.75
N ILE A 437 15.04 32.56 13.38
CA ILE A 437 14.89 32.52 14.83
C ILE A 437 16.22 32.18 15.51
N ARG A 438 17.03 31.27 14.92
CA ARG A 438 18.33 30.88 15.46
C ARG A 438 19.29 32.06 15.65
N GLN A 439 19.13 33.13 14.88
CA GLN A 439 19.98 34.33 15.00
C GLN A 439 19.61 35.19 16.22
N LYS A 440 18.44 34.96 16.84
CA LYS A 440 18.02 35.67 18.04
C LYS A 440 18.81 35.19 19.26
N LYS A 441 19.30 36.13 20.06
CA LYS A 441 20.03 35.85 21.31
C LYS A 441 19.14 35.08 22.31
N ASN A 442 19.60 33.91 22.78
CA ASN A 442 18.90 33.01 23.71
C ASN A 442 17.67 32.28 23.14
N ALA A 443 17.57 32.04 21.82
CA ALA A 443 16.51 31.23 21.25
C ALA A 443 16.71 29.72 21.60
N ASP A 444 15.72 29.13 22.29
CA ASP A 444 15.61 27.68 22.50
C ASP A 444 14.61 27.15 21.44
N ILE A 445 15.12 26.48 20.42
CA ILE A 445 14.28 25.99 19.32
C ILE A 445 14.16 24.49 19.41
N ARG A 446 12.91 24.00 19.39
CA ARG A 446 12.59 22.58 19.30
C ARG A 446 11.73 22.31 18.08
N ILE A 447 12.03 21.24 17.38
CA ILE A 447 11.38 20.88 16.12
C ILE A 447 10.57 19.62 16.35
N ILE A 448 9.31 19.61 15.94
CA ILE A 448 8.50 18.40 15.84
C ILE A 448 8.38 18.07 14.35
N GLU A 449 8.82 16.86 13.97
CA GLU A 449 8.84 16.43 12.57
C GLU A 449 8.35 14.98 12.44
N LEU A 450 7.51 14.74 11.42
CA LEU A 450 6.95 13.42 11.11
C LEU A 450 7.86 12.57 10.23
N ASN A 451 8.66 13.21 9.39
CA ASN A 451 9.52 12.48 8.46
C ASN A 451 10.78 11.99 9.16
N ILE A 452 10.90 10.67 9.32
CA ILE A 452 12.01 10.05 10.05
C ILE A 452 13.38 10.33 9.41
N LYS A 453 13.46 10.43 8.08
CA LYS A 453 14.73 10.76 7.37
C LYS A 453 15.17 12.19 7.72
N THR A 454 14.21 13.12 7.74
CA THR A 454 14.46 14.51 8.17
C THR A 454 14.90 14.56 9.63
N VAL A 455 14.24 13.80 10.51
CA VAL A 455 14.61 13.73 11.93
C VAL A 455 16.02 13.17 12.12
N GLN A 456 16.38 12.11 11.40
CA GLN A 456 17.75 11.52 11.47
C GLN A 456 18.80 12.55 11.07
N LYS A 457 18.60 13.23 9.94
CA LYS A 457 19.51 14.27 9.46
C LYS A 457 19.63 15.45 10.47
N LEU A 458 18.52 15.88 11.06
CA LEU A 458 18.52 16.95 12.04
C LEU A 458 19.23 16.55 13.34
N LYS A 459 19.17 15.27 13.73
CA LYS A 459 19.92 14.72 14.87
C LYS A 459 21.41 14.66 14.58
N GLU A 460 21.81 14.30 13.37
CA GLU A 460 23.20 14.36 12.92
C GLU A 460 23.76 15.80 12.96
N ASP A 461 22.91 16.77 12.62
CA ASP A 461 23.23 18.21 12.71
C ASP A 461 23.13 18.74 14.17
N ASN A 462 22.95 17.88 15.18
CA ASN A 462 22.80 18.22 16.60
C ASN A 462 21.66 19.18 16.91
N LEU A 463 20.56 19.12 16.15
CA LEU A 463 19.38 19.93 16.41
C LEU A 463 18.39 19.22 17.36
N ASN A 464 17.72 20.01 18.20
CA ASN A 464 16.70 19.49 19.10
C ASN A 464 15.42 19.15 18.33
N VAL A 465 15.33 17.90 17.89
CA VAL A 465 14.19 17.40 17.11
C VAL A 465 13.49 16.23 17.80
N ILE A 466 12.17 16.28 17.81
CA ILE A 466 11.26 15.27 18.34
C ILE A 466 10.57 14.63 17.14
N TYR A 467 10.64 13.31 17.08
CA TYR A 467 9.94 12.54 16.07
C TYR A 467 8.50 12.28 16.54
N GLY A 468 7.51 12.74 15.80
CA GLY A 468 6.11 12.44 16.10
C GLY A 468 5.11 13.40 15.48
N ASP A 469 3.84 13.01 15.63
CA ASP A 469 2.69 13.84 15.24
C ASP A 469 2.29 14.74 16.41
N ALA A 470 2.24 16.05 16.17
CA ALA A 470 1.86 17.05 17.19
C ALA A 470 0.44 16.85 17.75
N LEU A 471 -0.41 16.12 17.06
CA LEU A 471 -1.76 15.75 17.55
C LEU A 471 -1.73 14.61 18.57
N ARG A 472 -0.64 13.83 18.64
CA ARG A 472 -0.56 12.75 19.60
C ARG A 472 -0.33 13.23 21.02
N PRO A 473 -0.99 12.58 22.01
CA PRO A 473 -0.72 12.82 23.42
C PRO A 473 0.76 12.64 23.73
N GLY A 474 1.34 13.62 24.44
CA GLY A 474 2.73 13.55 24.91
C GLY A 474 3.75 14.25 24.01
N ILE A 475 3.52 14.39 22.71
CA ILE A 475 4.52 14.99 21.78
C ILE A 475 4.72 16.50 22.02
N LEU A 476 3.64 17.24 22.20
CA LEU A 476 3.74 18.67 22.55
C LEU A 476 4.34 18.87 23.95
N GLU A 477 4.00 17.99 24.88
CA GLU A 477 4.52 17.98 26.24
C GLU A 477 6.04 17.66 26.24
N GLU A 478 6.49 16.67 25.45
CA GLU A 478 7.91 16.33 25.25
C GLU A 478 8.69 17.50 24.63
N ALA A 479 8.06 18.25 23.72
CA ALA A 479 8.61 19.48 23.18
C ALA A 479 8.69 20.62 24.22
N GLY A 480 8.09 20.43 25.39
CA GLY A 480 8.11 21.40 26.49
C GLY A 480 7.14 22.55 26.27
N ILE A 481 5.96 22.29 25.71
CA ILE A 481 4.95 23.28 25.38
C ILE A 481 4.46 24.04 26.64
N ILE A 482 4.41 23.36 27.79
CA ILE A 482 3.91 23.95 29.05
C ILE A 482 4.71 25.21 29.44
N GLY A 483 6.01 25.21 29.17
CA GLY A 483 6.90 26.35 29.47
C GLY A 483 7.38 27.12 28.25
N ALA A 484 6.83 26.85 27.05
CA ALA A 484 7.24 27.52 25.82
C ALA A 484 6.52 28.86 25.62
N GLY A 485 7.21 29.85 25.04
CA GLY A 485 6.64 31.12 24.68
C GLY A 485 5.94 31.11 23.31
N PHE A 486 6.46 30.32 22.36
CA PHE A 486 6.04 30.37 20.97
C PHE A 486 5.81 29.00 20.39
N LEU A 487 4.80 28.88 19.50
CA LEU A 487 4.54 27.75 18.64
C LEU A 487 4.40 28.22 17.19
N ALA A 488 5.22 27.70 16.30
CA ALA A 488 5.14 27.97 14.87
C ALA A 488 4.65 26.71 14.12
N LEU A 489 3.42 26.74 13.61
CA LEU A 489 2.89 25.70 12.74
C LEU A 489 3.25 26.05 11.29
N THR A 490 4.31 25.46 10.76
CA THR A 490 4.89 25.80 9.45
C THR A 490 4.46 24.86 8.33
N VAL A 491 3.75 23.78 8.66
CA VAL A 491 3.17 22.82 7.71
C VAL A 491 1.68 23.08 7.54
N GLN A 492 1.19 22.82 6.33
CA GLN A 492 -0.24 22.81 6.07
C GLN A 492 -0.77 21.41 6.36
N VAL A 493 -1.59 21.31 7.40
CA VAL A 493 -2.27 20.08 7.81
C VAL A 493 -3.78 20.34 7.93
N GLU A 494 -4.58 19.32 7.61
CA GLU A 494 -6.05 19.43 7.70
C GLU A 494 -6.49 19.75 9.13
N ASP A 495 -5.87 19.13 10.11
CA ASP A 495 -6.18 19.25 11.54
C ASP A 495 -5.37 20.35 12.27
N GLY A 496 -4.82 21.30 11.54
CA GLY A 496 -4.02 22.37 12.16
C GLY A 496 -4.77 23.18 13.23
N ALA A 497 -6.08 23.35 13.08
CA ALA A 497 -6.92 23.99 14.10
C ALA A 497 -6.96 23.17 15.41
N GLU A 498 -6.95 21.84 15.33
CA GLU A 498 -6.93 20.95 16.51
C GLU A 498 -5.57 21.01 17.23
N ILE A 499 -4.47 21.08 16.49
CA ILE A 499 -3.13 21.29 17.05
C ILE A 499 -3.10 22.60 17.84
N ILE A 500 -3.61 23.69 17.25
CA ILE A 500 -3.65 25.01 17.87
C ILE A 500 -4.49 24.98 19.16
N LYS A 501 -5.69 24.41 19.09
CA LYS A 501 -6.59 24.27 20.25
C LYS A 501 -5.93 23.48 21.37
N ARG A 502 -5.28 22.38 21.06
CA ARG A 502 -4.57 21.55 22.04
C ARG A 502 -3.38 22.29 22.65
N ALA A 503 -2.60 23.00 21.82
CA ALA A 503 -1.49 23.83 22.31
C ALA A 503 -1.95 24.86 23.31
N LYS A 504 -3.04 25.57 23.03
CA LYS A 504 -3.66 26.56 23.93
C LYS A 504 -4.26 25.93 25.19
N GLN A 505 -4.77 24.69 25.12
CA GLN A 505 -5.24 23.92 26.29
C GLN A 505 -4.08 23.56 27.22
N LEU A 506 -2.93 23.16 26.69
CA LEU A 506 -1.74 22.79 27.45
C LEU A 506 -1.00 24.03 28.01
N ASN A 507 -0.97 25.09 27.23
CA ASN A 507 -0.36 26.37 27.64
C ASN A 507 -1.20 27.55 27.13
N PRO A 508 -2.12 28.10 27.93
CA PRO A 508 -2.96 29.24 27.53
C PRO A 508 -2.18 30.52 27.18
N LYS A 509 -0.94 30.64 27.65
CA LYS A 509 -0.09 31.83 27.44
C LYS A 509 0.77 31.74 26.17
N ILE A 510 0.85 30.57 25.53
CA ILE A 510 1.69 30.36 24.35
C ILE A 510 1.20 31.24 23.18
N LYS A 511 2.14 31.85 22.47
CA LYS A 511 1.85 32.58 21.24
C LYS A 511 1.93 31.64 20.05
N VAL A 512 0.83 31.48 19.33
CA VAL A 512 0.71 30.56 18.22
C VAL A 512 0.68 31.32 16.91
N ILE A 513 1.68 31.05 16.07
CA ILE A 513 1.76 31.54 14.69
C ILE A 513 1.56 30.36 13.76
N ALA A 514 0.60 30.44 12.83
CA ALA A 514 0.30 29.35 11.93
C ALA A 514 0.34 29.79 10.46
N ARG A 515 0.81 28.91 9.58
CA ARG A 515 0.81 29.12 8.14
C ARG A 515 -0.45 28.54 7.51
N ARG A 516 -1.01 29.29 6.55
CA ARG A 516 -1.98 28.80 5.57
C ARG A 516 -1.58 29.27 4.18
N ASP A 517 -1.78 28.43 3.16
CA ASP A 517 -1.47 28.82 1.78
C ASP A 517 -2.57 29.70 1.20
N PHE A 518 -3.84 29.42 1.55
CA PHE A 518 -5.03 30.07 1.00
C PHE A 518 -5.81 30.84 2.07
N PHE A 519 -6.50 31.91 1.65
CA PHE A 519 -7.43 32.66 2.52
C PHE A 519 -8.53 31.75 3.10
N ARG A 520 -8.98 30.77 2.31
CA ARG A 520 -10.00 29.81 2.75
C ARG A 520 -9.47 28.96 3.90
N GLY A 521 -10.15 29.05 5.04
CA GLY A 521 -9.80 28.29 6.25
C GLY A 521 -8.89 29.03 7.25
N ALA A 522 -8.39 30.23 6.96
CA ALA A 522 -7.61 31.02 7.91
C ALA A 522 -8.44 31.39 9.16
N ASN A 523 -9.75 31.61 9.02
CA ASN A 523 -10.66 31.86 10.13
C ASN A 523 -10.74 30.68 11.11
N ALA A 524 -10.65 29.45 10.66
CA ALA A 524 -10.66 28.27 11.53
C ALA A 524 -9.45 28.27 12.49
N TYR A 525 -8.28 28.71 12.02
CA TYR A 525 -7.07 28.82 12.86
C TYR A 525 -7.17 29.95 13.89
N LYS A 526 -7.75 31.09 13.50
CA LYS A 526 -8.03 32.19 14.43
C LYS A 526 -9.03 31.78 15.51
N LEU A 527 -10.12 31.10 15.13
CA LEU A 527 -11.11 30.58 16.08
C LEU A 527 -10.52 29.50 17.01
N ALA A 528 -9.54 28.73 16.54
CA ALA A 528 -8.81 27.76 17.34
C ALA A 528 -7.83 28.42 18.36
N GLY A 529 -7.58 29.72 18.26
CA GLY A 529 -6.74 30.47 19.15
C GLY A 529 -5.35 30.85 18.62
N ALA A 530 -5.13 30.82 17.29
CA ALA A 530 -3.89 31.34 16.72
C ALA A 530 -3.79 32.86 16.92
N ASP A 531 -2.66 33.34 17.45
CA ASP A 531 -2.38 34.75 17.62
C ASP A 531 -2.09 35.46 16.28
N ALA A 532 -1.49 34.75 15.34
CA ALA A 532 -1.27 35.20 13.96
C ALA A 532 -1.40 34.07 12.97
N VAL A 533 -1.93 34.37 11.77
CA VAL A 533 -1.99 33.43 10.64
C VAL A 533 -1.31 34.10 9.45
N ALA A 534 -0.17 33.54 9.02
CA ALA A 534 0.52 33.92 7.80
C ALA A 534 -0.15 33.25 6.61
N ILE A 535 -0.71 34.02 5.68
CA ILE A 535 -1.46 33.55 4.53
C ILE A 535 -0.59 33.73 3.29
N GLY A 536 -0.20 32.61 2.64
CA GLY A 536 0.71 32.64 1.48
C GLY A 536 0.20 33.50 0.34
N GLU A 537 -1.08 33.40 -0.03
CA GLU A 537 -1.71 34.25 -1.05
C GLU A 537 -1.63 35.75 -0.68
N GLY A 538 -1.85 36.08 0.59
CA GLY A 538 -1.82 37.45 1.05
C GLY A 538 -0.43 38.06 1.04
N GLU A 539 0.57 37.31 1.54
CA GLU A 539 1.98 37.75 1.54
C GLU A 539 2.51 37.93 0.11
N LEU A 540 2.16 36.99 -0.78
CA LEU A 540 2.54 37.07 -2.19
C LEU A 540 1.88 38.28 -2.89
N ALA A 541 0.58 38.52 -2.64
CA ALA A 541 -0.13 39.67 -3.19
C ALA A 541 0.46 40.99 -2.72
N ASN A 542 0.77 41.12 -1.41
CA ASN A 542 1.42 42.30 -0.86
C ASN A 542 2.79 42.54 -1.49
N ARG A 543 3.59 41.51 -1.62
CA ARG A 543 4.92 41.59 -2.25
C ARG A 543 4.84 42.00 -3.72
N MET A 544 3.90 41.44 -4.46
CA MET A 544 3.67 41.83 -5.86
C MET A 544 3.24 43.29 -5.97
N ALA A 545 2.33 43.74 -5.10
CA ALA A 545 1.89 45.13 -5.06
C ALA A 545 3.04 46.10 -4.74
N GLU A 546 3.91 45.76 -3.77
CA GLU A 546 5.13 46.55 -3.48
C GLU A 546 6.07 46.65 -4.70
N GLU A 547 6.34 45.56 -5.38
CA GLU A 547 7.22 45.56 -6.56
C GLU A 547 6.60 46.34 -7.73
N ILE A 548 5.28 46.20 -7.94
CA ILE A 548 4.56 47.02 -8.93
C ILE A 548 4.66 48.50 -8.59
N GLY A 549 4.42 48.87 -7.31
CA GLY A 549 4.53 50.27 -6.86
C GLY A 549 5.91 50.88 -7.04
N LYS A 550 6.99 50.10 -6.93
CA LYS A 550 8.36 50.55 -7.20
C LYS A 550 8.63 50.79 -8.71
N LEU A 551 7.89 50.06 -9.58
CA LEU A 551 8.04 50.14 -11.04
C LEU A 551 7.08 51.16 -11.69
N MET A 552 6.08 51.66 -10.95
CA MET A 552 5.20 52.70 -11.44
C MET A 552 5.95 54.04 -11.54
N PRO A 553 5.74 54.82 -12.63
CA PRO A 553 6.30 56.15 -12.74
C PRO A 553 5.89 56.97 -11.53
N GLN A 554 6.84 57.64 -10.88
CA GLN A 554 6.55 58.67 -9.87
C GLN A 554 6.20 59.94 -10.68
N ASP A 555 4.93 60.36 -10.64
CA ASP A 555 4.49 61.67 -11.20
C ASP A 555 5.16 62.82 -10.49
#